data_e76ce125ab5bef371c9be9ec70ba8234
#
_entry.id   e76ce125ab5bef371c9be9ec70ba8234
#
_cell.length_a   1.000
_cell.length_b   1.000
_cell.length_c   1.000
_cell.angle_alpha   90.00
_cell.angle_beta   90.00
_cell.angle_gamma   90.00
#
_symmetry.space_group_name_H-M   'P 1'
#
loop_
_entity.id
_entity.type
_entity.pdbx_description
1 polymer ?
#
loop_
_entity_poly.entity_id
_entity_poly.type
_entity_poly.pdbx_seq_one_letter_code
_entity_poly.pdbx_strand_id
1 'polypeptide(L)'
;MYKTVLLAYDGSEAGQKALLDCREIVQWSHAELRLIAVMPRPVTSVAAEGWVYTQEADVAQRDRHQAVLDQGLERLREAGLNAEGELVQGDSVEEIANCARRIGADLIVVGHKHLDSWAERWWRGSVSKALIEQAPCSVLCVVLP
;
A
#
# COMPACT_ATOMS: atom_id res chain seq x y z
N MET A 1 4.81 -0.22 22.46
CA MET A 1 5.76 -0.07 21.33
C MET A 1 5.42 -1.05 20.23
N TYR A 2 5.52 -0.62 18.98
CA TYR A 2 5.15 -1.46 17.82
C TYR A 2 6.13 -2.59 17.61
N LYS A 3 5.64 -3.77 17.28
CA LYS A 3 6.44 -4.97 17.02
C LYS A 3 6.42 -5.40 15.57
N THR A 4 5.30 -5.19 14.89
CA THR A 4 5.11 -5.54 13.48
C THR A 4 4.42 -4.40 12.77
N VAL A 5 5.11 -3.79 11.82
CA VAL A 5 4.62 -2.64 11.04
C VAL A 5 4.35 -3.10 9.61
N LEU A 6 3.16 -2.80 9.11
CA LEU A 6 2.78 -3.04 7.73
C LEU A 6 2.72 -1.70 6.99
N LEU A 7 3.55 -1.55 5.98
CA LEU A 7 3.54 -0.38 5.08
C LEU A 7 2.80 -0.73 3.79
N ALA A 8 1.72 -0.02 3.52
CA ALA A 8 1.05 -0.10 2.23
C ALA A 8 1.74 0.87 1.26
N TYR A 9 2.33 0.32 0.21
CA TYR A 9 3.21 1.04 -0.70
C TYR A 9 2.69 0.97 -2.14
N ASP A 10 2.51 2.12 -2.77
CA ASP A 10 2.02 2.23 -4.14
C ASP A 10 2.99 2.94 -5.10
N GLY A 11 4.18 3.31 -4.63
CA GLY A 11 5.18 4.03 -5.41
C GLY A 11 4.91 5.51 -5.60
N SER A 12 3.78 6.03 -5.12
CA SER A 12 3.46 7.45 -5.18
C SER A 12 4.43 8.29 -4.32
N GLU A 13 4.43 9.59 -4.53
CA GLU A 13 5.22 10.51 -3.71
C GLU A 13 4.86 10.42 -2.22
N ALA A 14 3.56 10.33 -1.92
CA ALA A 14 3.09 10.13 -0.56
C ALA A 14 3.54 8.77 0.00
N GLY A 15 3.51 7.72 -0.81
CA GLY A 15 4.00 6.39 -0.45
C GLY A 15 5.51 6.39 -0.16
N GLN A 16 6.29 7.10 -0.94
CA GLN A 16 7.73 7.23 -0.72
C GLN A 16 8.05 7.98 0.57
N LYS A 17 7.30 9.05 0.88
CA LYS A 17 7.44 9.74 2.16
C LYS A 17 7.07 8.83 3.32
N ALA A 18 5.98 8.07 3.20
CA ALA A 18 5.57 7.10 4.22
C ALA A 18 6.66 6.04 4.45
N LEU A 19 7.33 5.59 3.41
CA LEU A 19 8.43 4.64 3.50
C LEU A 19 9.61 5.22 4.29
N LEU A 20 9.96 6.47 4.05
CA LEU A 20 11.05 7.14 4.76
C LEU A 20 10.72 7.38 6.23
N ASP A 21 9.50 7.84 6.51
CA ASP A 21 9.05 8.07 7.89
C ASP A 21 8.93 6.73 8.65
N CYS A 22 8.49 5.69 7.99
CA CYS A 22 8.38 4.35 8.53
C CYS A 22 9.75 3.80 8.97
N ARG A 23 10.81 4.13 8.23
CA ARG A 23 12.18 3.74 8.59
C ARG A 23 12.54 4.19 10.00
N GLU A 24 12.24 5.42 10.35
CA GLU A 24 12.54 5.95 11.69
C GLU A 24 11.77 5.22 12.78
N ILE A 25 10.48 4.98 12.54
CA ILE A 25 9.61 4.25 13.47
C ILE A 25 10.15 2.84 13.71
N VAL A 26 10.53 2.14 12.65
CA VAL A 26 11.04 0.78 12.71
C VAL A 26 12.40 0.71 13.41
N GLN A 27 13.29 1.64 13.12
CA GLN A 27 14.60 1.71 13.79
C GLN A 27 14.45 1.99 15.28
N TRP A 28 13.56 2.91 15.64
CA TRP A 28 13.34 3.27 17.03
C TRP A 28 12.64 2.17 17.84
N SER A 29 11.66 1.49 17.24
CA SER A 29 10.89 0.44 17.92
C SER A 29 11.49 -0.96 17.81
N HIS A 30 12.47 -1.15 16.93
CA HIS A 30 12.99 -2.47 16.54
C HIS A 30 11.90 -3.40 15.99
N ALA A 31 10.91 -2.83 15.32
CA ALA A 31 9.78 -3.58 14.74
C ALA A 31 10.20 -4.34 13.50
N GLU A 32 9.52 -5.44 13.24
CA GLU A 32 9.55 -6.12 11.95
C GLU A 32 8.76 -5.30 10.93
N LEU A 33 9.32 -5.07 9.76
CA LEU A 33 8.68 -4.29 8.69
C LEU A 33 8.26 -5.20 7.54
N ARG A 34 7.00 -5.06 7.15
CA ARG A 34 6.42 -5.73 5.99
C ARG A 34 5.86 -4.70 5.02
N LEU A 35 6.04 -4.94 3.71
CA LEU A 35 5.44 -4.14 2.66
C LEU A 35 4.30 -4.91 1.99
N ILE A 36 3.24 -4.21 1.66
CA ILE A 36 2.18 -4.72 0.79
C ILE A 36 1.94 -3.75 -0.36
N ALA A 37 1.91 -4.28 -1.56
CA ALA A 37 1.43 -3.57 -2.74
C ALA A 37 0.13 -4.23 -3.18
N VAL A 38 -0.91 -3.44 -3.41
CA VAL A 38 -2.21 -3.94 -3.82
C VAL A 38 -2.46 -3.54 -5.27
N MET A 39 -2.66 -4.55 -6.11
CA MET A 39 -3.04 -4.38 -7.49
C MET A 39 -4.56 -4.45 -7.59
N PRO A 40 -5.23 -3.43 -8.19
CA PRO A 40 -6.67 -3.46 -8.35
C PRO A 40 -7.09 -4.62 -9.26
N ARG A 41 -8.24 -5.19 -8.97
CA ARG A 41 -8.82 -6.19 -9.86
C ARG A 41 -9.12 -5.56 -11.21
N PRO A 42 -8.84 -6.27 -12.31
CA PRO A 42 -9.24 -5.76 -13.61
C PRO A 42 -10.76 -5.57 -13.63
N VAL A 43 -11.20 -4.40 -14.06
CA VAL A 43 -12.61 -4.18 -14.31
C VAL A 43 -12.96 -5.01 -15.54
N THR A 44 -13.55 -6.16 -15.34
CA THR A 44 -14.20 -6.92 -16.40
C THR A 44 -15.52 -6.22 -16.73
N SER A 45 -15.46 -5.01 -17.24
CA SER A 45 -16.59 -4.51 -17.97
C SER A 45 -16.65 -5.32 -19.26
N VAL A 46 -17.59 -6.23 -19.33
CA VAL A 46 -18.09 -6.69 -20.63
C VAL A 46 -18.80 -5.48 -21.22
N ALA A 47 -18.02 -4.48 -21.61
CA ALA A 47 -18.53 -3.41 -22.41
C ALA A 47 -19.01 -4.05 -23.71
N ALA A 48 -20.14 -3.56 -24.21
CA ALA A 48 -20.74 -3.95 -25.48
C ALA A 48 -19.79 -3.80 -26.68
N GLU A 49 -18.55 -3.41 -26.47
CA GLU A 49 -17.51 -3.14 -27.46
C GLU A 49 -16.40 -4.20 -27.52
N GLY A 50 -16.59 -5.38 -26.92
CA GLY A 50 -15.70 -6.51 -27.14
C GLY A 50 -14.29 -6.34 -26.60
N TRP A 51 -14.10 -5.67 -25.49
CA TRP A 51 -12.82 -5.66 -24.78
C TRP A 51 -12.50 -7.08 -24.33
N VAL A 52 -11.62 -7.72 -25.07
CA VAL A 52 -11.04 -8.99 -24.66
C VAL A 52 -10.03 -8.67 -23.57
N TYR A 53 -10.31 -9.14 -22.35
CA TYR A 53 -9.31 -9.22 -21.32
C TYR A 53 -8.16 -10.07 -21.85
N THR A 54 -7.03 -9.42 -22.19
CA THR A 54 -5.87 -10.16 -22.64
C THR A 54 -5.01 -10.54 -21.45
N GLN A 55 -4.65 -11.80 -21.38
CA GLN A 55 -3.72 -12.33 -20.40
C GLN A 55 -2.40 -11.54 -20.40
N GLU A 56 -2.00 -11.00 -21.53
CA GLU A 56 -0.83 -10.14 -21.71
C GLU A 56 -0.94 -8.82 -20.95
N ALA A 57 -2.12 -8.18 -20.95
CA ALA A 57 -2.36 -6.95 -20.21
C ALA A 57 -2.32 -7.18 -18.70
N ASP A 58 -2.81 -8.32 -18.24
CA ASP A 58 -2.76 -8.71 -16.83
C ASP A 58 -1.32 -8.96 -16.36
N VAL A 59 -0.52 -9.67 -17.13
CA VAL A 59 0.90 -9.88 -16.85
C VAL A 59 1.66 -8.57 -16.80
N ALA A 60 1.44 -7.66 -17.75
CA ALA A 60 2.07 -6.36 -17.79
C ALA A 60 1.72 -5.49 -16.57
N GLN A 61 0.47 -5.52 -16.14
CA GLN A 61 0.02 -4.81 -14.96
C GLN A 61 0.66 -5.38 -13.69
N ARG A 62 0.69 -6.70 -13.57
CA ARG A 62 1.34 -7.39 -12.45
C ARG A 62 2.83 -7.06 -12.38
N ASP A 63 3.52 -7.07 -13.50
CA ASP A 63 4.94 -6.75 -13.57
C ASP A 63 5.24 -5.32 -13.13
N ARG A 64 4.37 -4.37 -13.50
CA ARG A 64 4.49 -2.96 -13.04
C ARG A 64 4.34 -2.84 -11.54
N HIS A 65 3.34 -3.49 -10.95
CA HIS A 65 3.12 -3.45 -9.51
C HIS A 65 4.22 -4.19 -8.74
N GLN A 66 4.71 -5.29 -9.29
CA GLN A 66 5.85 -6.01 -8.72
C GLN A 66 7.12 -5.15 -8.73
N ALA A 67 7.37 -4.42 -9.81
CA ALA A 67 8.50 -3.50 -9.91
C ALA A 67 8.42 -2.37 -8.87
N VAL A 68 7.23 -1.84 -8.60
CA VAL A 68 7.00 -0.84 -7.55
C VAL A 68 7.34 -1.42 -6.18
N LEU A 69 6.87 -2.62 -5.88
CA LEU A 69 7.16 -3.31 -4.62
C LEU A 69 8.67 -3.54 -4.46
N ASP A 70 9.32 -4.07 -5.49
CA ASP A 70 10.75 -4.36 -5.49
C ASP A 70 11.58 -3.09 -5.28
N GLN A 71 11.18 -1.98 -5.89
CA GLN A 71 11.83 -0.69 -5.70
C GLN A 71 11.70 -0.21 -4.24
N GLY A 72 10.53 -0.38 -3.64
CA GLY A 72 10.32 -0.05 -2.22
C GLY A 72 11.20 -0.87 -1.30
N LEU A 73 11.28 -2.18 -1.54
CA LEU A 73 12.13 -3.09 -0.78
C LEU A 73 13.62 -2.75 -0.93
N GLU A 74 14.05 -2.38 -2.14
CA GLU A 74 15.44 -1.98 -2.39
C GLU A 74 15.81 -0.69 -1.65
N ARG A 75 14.92 0.30 -1.64
CA ARG A 75 15.14 1.54 -0.87
C ARG A 75 15.27 1.28 0.62
N LEU A 76 14.48 0.37 1.15
CA LEU A 76 14.59 -0.02 2.56
C LEU A 76 15.91 -0.74 2.84
N ARG A 77 16.33 -1.62 1.94
CA ARG A 77 17.61 -2.34 2.05
C ARG A 77 18.78 -1.36 2.05
N GLU A 78 18.78 -0.39 1.15
CA GLU A 78 19.80 0.69 1.08
C GLU A 78 19.84 1.52 2.37
N ALA A 79 18.71 1.63 3.06
CA ALA A 79 18.61 2.31 4.35
C ALA A 79 18.99 1.41 5.54
N GLY A 80 19.45 0.19 5.28
CA GLY A 80 19.86 -0.76 6.33
C GLY A 80 18.71 -1.55 6.96
N LEU A 81 17.53 -1.54 6.36
CA LEU A 81 16.36 -2.28 6.84
C LEU A 81 16.07 -3.50 5.97
N ASN A 82 15.88 -4.64 6.62
CA ASN A 82 15.38 -5.83 5.96
C ASN A 82 13.86 -5.87 6.09
N ALA A 83 13.18 -5.88 4.96
CA ALA A 83 11.74 -6.01 4.90
C ALA A 83 11.34 -7.08 3.90
N GLU A 84 10.28 -7.78 4.20
CA GLU A 84 9.63 -8.66 3.26
C GLU A 84 8.43 -7.95 2.66
N GLY A 85 8.09 -8.29 1.42
CA GLY A 85 6.98 -7.68 0.73
C GLY A 85 6.13 -8.71 0.01
N GLU A 86 4.86 -8.37 -0.20
CA GLU A 86 3.96 -9.18 -1.01
C GLU A 86 3.11 -8.31 -1.92
N LEU A 87 2.84 -8.83 -3.10
CA LEU A 87 1.91 -8.26 -4.06
C LEU A 87 0.61 -9.04 -3.99
N VAL A 88 -0.48 -8.35 -3.73
CA VAL A 88 -1.82 -8.93 -3.69
C VAL A 88 -2.74 -8.23 -4.67
N GLN A 89 -3.78 -8.92 -5.11
CA GLN A 89 -4.79 -8.36 -6.00
C GLN A 89 -6.13 -8.30 -5.29
N GLY A 90 -6.78 -7.14 -5.33
CA GLY A 90 -8.08 -6.96 -4.71
C GLY A 90 -8.39 -5.51 -4.38
N ASP A 91 -9.33 -5.31 -3.48
CA ASP A 91 -9.64 -4.02 -2.91
C ASP A 91 -8.56 -3.60 -1.92
N SER A 92 -8.04 -2.39 -2.05
CA SER A 92 -6.91 -1.91 -1.25
C SER A 92 -7.18 -1.98 0.25
N VAL A 93 -8.33 -1.48 0.70
CA VAL A 93 -8.68 -1.45 2.13
C VAL A 93 -8.82 -2.87 2.68
N GLU A 94 -9.54 -3.72 1.98
CA GLU A 94 -9.78 -5.10 2.38
C GLU A 94 -8.48 -5.90 2.44
N GLU A 95 -7.65 -5.80 1.42
CA GLU A 95 -6.40 -6.57 1.34
C GLU A 95 -5.37 -6.10 2.36
N ILE A 96 -5.26 -4.81 2.60
CA ILE A 96 -4.38 -4.27 3.64
C ILE A 96 -4.84 -4.74 5.03
N ALA A 97 -6.13 -4.65 5.32
CA ALA A 97 -6.68 -5.08 6.61
C ALA A 97 -6.51 -6.60 6.81
N ASN A 98 -6.75 -7.39 5.78
CA ASN A 98 -6.56 -8.84 5.83
C ASN A 98 -5.09 -9.23 6.03
N CYS A 99 -4.18 -8.55 5.35
CA CYS A 99 -2.74 -8.76 5.53
C CYS A 99 -2.32 -8.42 6.97
N ALA A 100 -2.80 -7.28 7.49
CA ALA A 100 -2.49 -6.87 8.86
C ALA A 100 -2.96 -7.91 9.90
N ARG A 101 -4.15 -8.48 9.70
CA ARG A 101 -4.64 -9.57 10.56
C ARG A 101 -3.78 -10.82 10.46
N ARG A 102 -3.42 -11.21 9.26
CA ARG A 102 -2.66 -12.43 8.98
C ARG A 102 -1.26 -12.39 9.59
N ILE A 103 -0.58 -11.25 9.50
CA ILE A 103 0.79 -11.09 10.04
C ILE A 103 0.81 -10.62 11.50
N GLY A 104 -0.33 -10.29 12.08
CA GLY A 104 -0.39 -9.74 13.44
C GLY A 104 0.20 -8.33 13.53
N ALA A 105 0.02 -7.50 12.52
CA ALA A 105 0.50 -6.12 12.53
C ALA A 105 -0.17 -5.32 13.65
N ASP A 106 0.61 -4.49 14.31
CA ASP A 106 0.13 -3.57 15.34
C ASP A 106 0.18 -2.10 14.88
N LEU A 107 0.75 -1.86 13.71
CA LEU A 107 0.71 -0.56 13.03
C LEU A 107 0.63 -0.75 11.53
N ILE A 108 -0.31 -0.05 10.89
CA ILE A 108 -0.36 0.11 9.44
C ILE A 108 0.08 1.54 9.11
N VAL A 109 0.98 1.69 8.16
CA VAL A 109 1.43 3.00 7.66
C VAL A 109 0.99 3.15 6.22
N VAL A 110 0.36 4.27 5.90
CA VAL A 110 -0.08 4.62 4.53
C VAL A 110 0.29 6.06 4.21
N GLY A 111 0.64 6.30 2.95
CA GLY A 111 0.81 7.66 2.46
C GLY A 111 -0.52 8.25 2.01
N HIS A 112 -0.72 9.52 2.28
CA HIS A 112 -1.91 10.26 1.87
C HIS A 112 -1.51 11.61 1.30
N LYS A 113 -1.98 11.90 0.10
CA LYS A 113 -1.78 13.21 -0.52
C LYS A 113 -3.04 14.06 -0.35
N HIS A 114 -2.87 15.27 0.18
CA HIS A 114 -3.93 16.27 0.12
C HIS A 114 -4.16 16.67 -1.33
N LEU A 115 -5.39 16.56 -1.76
CA LEU A 115 -5.79 16.94 -3.11
C LEU A 115 -6.51 18.28 -3.05
N ASP A 116 -6.08 19.20 -3.90
CA ASP A 116 -6.64 20.55 -3.95
C ASP A 116 -8.02 20.60 -4.60
N SER A 117 -8.40 19.57 -5.36
CA SER A 117 -9.69 19.52 -6.02
C SER A 117 -10.73 18.78 -5.17
N TRP A 118 -11.93 19.36 -5.11
CA TRP A 118 -13.05 18.81 -4.36
C TRP A 118 -13.42 17.37 -4.79
N ALA A 119 -13.39 17.08 -6.09
CA ALA A 119 -13.72 15.77 -6.64
C ALA A 119 -12.69 14.70 -6.23
N GLU A 120 -11.42 15.08 -6.15
CA GLU A 120 -10.34 14.18 -5.77
C GLU A 120 -10.34 13.88 -4.26
N ARG A 121 -10.77 14.85 -3.42
CA ARG A 121 -10.95 14.62 -1.97
C ARG A 121 -11.98 13.54 -1.68
N TRP A 122 -13.05 13.48 -2.47
CA TRP A 122 -14.11 12.49 -2.31
C TRP A 122 -13.63 11.07 -2.56
N TRP A 123 -12.77 10.87 -3.55
CA TRP A 123 -12.36 9.54 -3.99
C TRP A 123 -11.15 8.99 -3.23
N ARG A 124 -10.20 9.81 -2.86
CA ARG A 124 -8.95 9.36 -2.23
C ARG A 124 -8.92 9.51 -0.72
N GLY A 125 -9.66 10.46 -0.14
CA GLY A 125 -9.88 10.54 1.29
C GLY A 125 -10.65 9.35 1.85
N SER A 126 -11.40 8.62 1.01
CA SER A 126 -12.17 7.46 1.40
C SER A 126 -11.32 6.24 1.77
N VAL A 127 -10.14 6.05 1.15
CA VAL A 127 -9.28 4.89 1.45
C VAL A 127 -8.71 4.97 2.87
N SER A 128 -8.13 6.09 3.25
CA SER A 128 -7.58 6.28 4.60
C SER A 128 -8.67 6.19 5.66
N LYS A 129 -9.83 6.80 5.41
CA LYS A 129 -10.98 6.72 6.32
C LYS A 129 -11.49 5.29 6.47
N ALA A 130 -11.71 4.59 5.38
CA ALA A 130 -12.20 3.22 5.40
C ALA A 130 -11.18 2.29 6.06
N LEU A 131 -9.89 2.53 5.85
CA LEU A 131 -8.84 1.75 6.48
C LEU A 131 -8.83 1.94 8.01
N ILE A 132 -9.00 3.17 8.49
CA ILE A 132 -9.12 3.44 9.93
C ILE A 132 -10.31 2.69 10.54
N GLU A 133 -11.43 2.63 9.83
CA GLU A 133 -12.63 1.92 10.30
C GLU A 133 -12.46 0.39 10.31
N GLN A 134 -11.69 -0.17 9.39
CA GLN A 134 -11.59 -1.62 9.18
C GLN A 134 -10.30 -2.25 9.69
N ALA A 135 -9.28 -1.46 9.97
CA ALA A 135 -8.00 -1.97 10.41
C ALA A 135 -8.08 -2.66 11.78
N PRO A 136 -7.35 -3.77 11.97
CA PRO A 136 -7.31 -4.47 13.26
C PRO A 136 -6.37 -3.81 14.28
N CYS A 137 -5.70 -2.73 13.88
CA CYS A 137 -4.63 -2.09 14.66
C CYS A 137 -4.56 -0.59 14.39
N SER A 138 -3.58 0.07 14.97
CA SER A 138 -3.32 1.50 14.74
C SER A 138 -3.00 1.78 13.26
N VAL A 139 -3.43 2.93 12.77
CA VAL A 139 -3.16 3.40 11.42
C VAL A 139 -2.48 4.76 11.49
N LEU A 140 -1.32 4.87 10.85
CA LEU A 140 -0.61 6.13 10.66
C LEU A 140 -0.73 6.56 9.21
N CYS A 141 -1.36 7.71 9.00
CA CYS A 141 -1.42 8.34 7.68
C CYS A 141 -0.31 9.39 7.58
N VAL A 142 0.65 9.16 6.71
CA VAL A 142 1.71 10.13 6.42
C VAL A 142 1.21 11.05 5.31
N VAL A 143 1.07 12.32 5.64
CA VAL A 143 0.39 13.29 4.77
C VAL A 143 1.42 14.14 4.04
N LEU A 144 1.25 14.25 2.72
CA LEU A 144 1.91 15.28 1.92
C LEU A 144 1.03 16.53 1.90
N PRO A 145 1.62 17.69 2.12
CA PRO A 145 0.89 18.96 2.01
C PRO A 145 0.41 19.24 0.58
#